data_1f501471c230b3558a4f8aed8b0758e3
#
_entry.id   1f501471c230b3558a4f8aed8b0758e3
#
_cell.length_a   1.000
_cell.length_b   1.000
_cell.length_c   1.000
_cell.angle_alpha   90.00
_cell.angle_beta   90.00
_cell.angle_gamma   90.00
#
_symmetry.space_group_name_H-M   'P 1'
#
loop_
_entity.id
_entity.type
_entity.pdbx_description
1 polymer ?
#
loop_
_entity_poly.entity_id
_entity_poly.type
_entity_poly.pdbx_seq_one_letter_code
_entity_poly.pdbx_strand_id
1 'polypeptide(L)'
;KINSKSLYNDNLITCFSNDYGYENWMQKYLEYNVNNKDLIIFLSASGESKNILKAANFAKKKKINFFSLTGFKKNNSLNNISKNKIWINSSSYNKVEIVHFTLLAIIVDTIIGKTNYKSNL
;
A
#
# COMPACT_ATOMS: atom_id res chain seq x y z
N LYS A 1 -19.54 -7.82 2.25
CA LYS A 1 -18.25 -8.51 2.46
C LYS A 1 -17.20 -7.82 1.60
N ILE A 2 -16.14 -7.29 2.20
CA ILE A 2 -14.99 -6.72 1.48
C ILE A 2 -13.99 -7.86 1.24
N ASN A 3 -13.54 -8.01 0.00
CA ASN A 3 -12.47 -8.95 -0.34
C ASN A 3 -11.15 -8.18 -0.31
N SER A 4 -10.24 -8.54 0.58
CA SER A 4 -8.92 -7.94 0.72
C SER A 4 -7.84 -8.95 0.37
N LYS A 5 -6.83 -8.49 -0.38
CA LYS A 5 -5.67 -9.29 -0.78
C LYS A 5 -4.39 -8.52 -0.48
N SER A 6 -3.41 -9.20 0.10
CA SER A 6 -2.03 -8.71 0.15
C SER A 6 -1.28 -9.16 -1.09
N LEU A 7 -0.40 -8.30 -1.61
CA LEU A 7 0.53 -8.65 -2.70
C LEU A 7 1.69 -9.53 -2.24
N TYR A 8 1.77 -9.83 -0.95
CA TYR A 8 2.87 -10.61 -0.40
C TYR A 8 2.73 -12.08 -0.78
N ASN A 9 3.47 -12.46 -1.82
CA ASN A 9 3.63 -13.84 -2.26
C ASN A 9 5.04 -13.99 -2.85
N ASP A 10 5.88 -14.76 -2.18
CA ASP A 10 7.30 -14.89 -2.50
C ASP A 10 7.53 -15.41 -3.94
N ASN A 11 6.71 -16.36 -4.39
CA ASN A 11 6.80 -16.90 -5.74
C ASN A 11 6.46 -15.84 -6.81
N LEU A 12 5.47 -15.00 -6.55
CA LEU A 12 5.11 -13.91 -7.47
C LEU A 12 6.19 -12.83 -7.51
N ILE A 13 6.73 -12.45 -6.35
CA ILE A 13 7.80 -11.45 -6.27
C ILE A 13 9.04 -11.94 -7.04
N THR A 14 9.46 -13.19 -6.82
CA THR A 14 10.63 -13.76 -7.49
C THR A 14 10.41 -13.91 -8.99
N CYS A 15 9.27 -14.47 -9.43
CA CYS A 15 8.94 -14.66 -10.83
C CYS A 15 8.86 -13.30 -11.56
N PHE A 16 8.04 -12.39 -11.11
CA PHE A 16 7.88 -11.07 -11.76
C PHE A 16 9.16 -10.23 -11.69
N SER A 17 9.95 -10.37 -10.61
CA SER A 17 11.23 -9.64 -10.52
C SER A 17 12.26 -10.19 -11.49
N ASN A 18 12.29 -11.50 -11.70
CA ASN A 18 13.16 -12.14 -12.68
C ASN A 18 12.81 -11.73 -14.11
N ASP A 19 11.51 -11.75 -14.44
CA ASP A 19 11.04 -11.52 -15.81
C ASP A 19 10.99 -10.04 -16.20
N TYR A 20 10.66 -9.16 -15.26
CA TYR A 20 10.39 -7.74 -15.51
C TYR A 20 11.31 -6.77 -14.75
N GLY A 21 12.15 -7.29 -13.86
CA GLY A 21 12.97 -6.49 -12.94
C GLY A 21 12.23 -6.06 -11.69
N TYR A 22 12.95 -6.00 -10.54
CA TYR A 22 12.39 -5.70 -9.22
C TYR A 22 11.59 -4.38 -9.17
N GLU A 23 12.00 -3.38 -9.94
CA GLU A 23 11.28 -2.10 -9.97
C GLU A 23 9.90 -2.17 -10.63
N ASN A 24 9.66 -3.19 -11.46
CA ASN A 24 8.45 -3.32 -12.28
C ASN A 24 7.47 -4.38 -11.76
N TRP A 25 7.91 -5.30 -10.88
CA TRP A 25 7.11 -6.45 -10.50
C TRP A 25 5.73 -6.08 -9.96
N MET A 26 5.67 -5.06 -9.09
CA MET A 26 4.43 -4.63 -8.47
C MET A 26 3.46 -4.02 -9.48
N GLN A 27 3.96 -3.17 -10.38
CA GLN A 27 3.16 -2.65 -11.49
C GLN A 27 2.62 -3.80 -12.36
N LYS A 28 3.48 -4.75 -12.72
CA LYS A 28 3.10 -5.91 -13.53
C LYS A 28 2.03 -6.76 -12.85
N TYR A 29 2.17 -7.00 -11.54
CA TYR A 29 1.11 -7.68 -10.79
C TYR A 29 -0.22 -6.94 -10.88
N LEU A 30 -0.22 -5.62 -10.70
CA LEU A 30 -1.44 -4.81 -10.78
C LEU A 30 -2.07 -4.85 -12.17
N GLU A 31 -1.28 -4.89 -13.25
CA GLU A 31 -1.78 -4.98 -14.62
C GLU A 31 -2.70 -6.18 -14.85
N TYR A 32 -2.43 -7.31 -14.19
CA TYR A 32 -3.19 -8.56 -14.33
C TYR A 32 -4.29 -8.77 -13.28
N ASN A 33 -4.21 -8.10 -12.13
CA ASN A 33 -5.01 -8.47 -10.97
C ASN A 33 -5.96 -7.39 -10.46
N VAL A 34 -5.89 -6.15 -10.98
CA VAL A 34 -6.72 -5.05 -10.48
C VAL A 34 -7.48 -4.34 -11.59
N ASN A 35 -8.60 -3.75 -11.23
CA ASN A 35 -9.46 -2.98 -12.11
C ASN A 35 -9.93 -1.68 -11.44
N ASN A 36 -10.71 -0.86 -12.13
CA ASN A 36 -11.14 0.46 -11.67
C ASN A 36 -12.16 0.45 -10.51
N LYS A 37 -12.65 -0.73 -10.10
CA LYS A 37 -13.54 -0.89 -8.93
C LYS A 37 -12.77 -1.20 -7.65
N ASP A 38 -11.48 -1.49 -7.78
CA ASP A 38 -10.62 -1.82 -6.64
C ASP A 38 -10.06 -0.56 -5.97
N LEU A 39 -9.72 -0.70 -4.70
CA LEU A 39 -8.95 0.28 -3.94
C LEU A 39 -7.59 -0.31 -3.60
N ILE A 40 -6.52 0.38 -3.97
CA ILE A 40 -5.16 -0.02 -3.63
C ILE A 40 -4.68 0.79 -2.43
N ILE A 41 -4.05 0.14 -1.45
CA ILE A 41 -3.37 0.81 -0.35
C ILE A 41 -1.86 0.61 -0.53
N PHE A 42 -1.14 1.69 -0.78
CA PHE A 42 0.31 1.70 -0.86
C PHE A 42 0.92 2.07 0.49
N LEU A 43 1.84 1.24 0.98
CA LEU A 43 2.61 1.46 2.20
C LEU A 43 4.08 1.64 1.83
N SER A 44 4.64 2.79 2.14
CA SER A 44 6.06 3.06 1.91
C SER A 44 6.57 4.05 2.95
N ALA A 45 7.40 3.59 3.89
CA ALA A 45 7.91 4.45 4.93
C ALA A 45 8.63 5.70 4.38
N SER A 46 9.51 5.54 3.39
CA SER A 46 10.21 6.66 2.74
C SER A 46 9.38 7.38 1.68
N GLY A 47 8.41 6.68 1.07
CA GLY A 47 7.68 7.19 -0.10
C GLY A 47 8.50 7.27 -1.39
N GLU A 48 9.71 6.66 -1.42
CA GLU A 48 10.66 6.74 -2.54
C GLU A 48 10.97 5.38 -3.19
N SER A 49 10.34 4.29 -2.75
CA SER A 49 10.56 2.96 -3.31
C SER A 49 10.12 2.89 -4.77
N LYS A 50 11.04 2.62 -5.68
CA LYS A 50 10.81 2.67 -7.14
C LYS A 50 9.69 1.74 -7.61
N ASN A 51 9.60 0.52 -7.07
CA ASN A 51 8.55 -0.44 -7.38
C ASN A 51 7.16 0.09 -7.01
N ILE A 52 7.04 0.73 -5.83
CA ILE A 52 5.79 1.35 -5.38
C ILE A 52 5.45 2.57 -6.24
N LEU A 53 6.43 3.41 -6.56
CA LEU A 53 6.20 4.59 -7.40
C LEU A 53 5.74 4.21 -8.81
N LYS A 54 6.32 3.18 -9.42
CA LYS A 54 5.86 2.67 -10.72
C LYS A 54 4.43 2.13 -10.64
N ALA A 55 4.12 1.36 -9.60
CA ALA A 55 2.77 0.84 -9.35
C ALA A 55 1.74 1.96 -9.12
N ALA A 56 2.09 2.99 -8.33
CA ALA A 56 1.21 4.14 -8.08
C ALA A 56 0.97 4.99 -9.34
N ASN A 57 1.99 5.23 -10.15
CA ASN A 57 1.85 5.92 -11.43
C ASN A 57 0.97 5.13 -12.42
N PHE A 58 1.11 3.79 -12.46
CA PHE A 58 0.22 2.93 -13.23
C PHE A 58 -1.22 3.05 -12.75
N ALA A 59 -1.49 2.93 -11.45
CA ALA A 59 -2.82 3.08 -10.88
C ALA A 59 -3.44 4.44 -11.23
N LYS A 60 -2.67 5.52 -11.10
CA LYS A 60 -3.09 6.88 -11.50
C LYS A 60 -3.46 6.95 -12.97
N LYS A 61 -2.60 6.44 -13.86
CA LYS A 61 -2.84 6.42 -15.32
C LYS A 61 -4.10 5.63 -15.68
N LYS A 62 -4.36 4.52 -15.00
CA LYS A 62 -5.53 3.66 -15.20
C LYS A 62 -6.77 4.13 -14.47
N LYS A 63 -6.70 5.23 -13.73
CA LYS A 63 -7.79 5.78 -12.90
C LYS A 63 -8.30 4.78 -11.85
N ILE A 64 -7.41 3.93 -11.33
CA ILE A 64 -7.69 3.04 -10.21
C ILE A 64 -7.53 3.84 -8.93
N ASN A 65 -8.51 3.75 -8.03
CA ASN A 65 -8.43 4.44 -6.75
C ASN A 65 -7.31 3.88 -5.89
N PHE A 66 -6.54 4.77 -5.30
CA PHE A 66 -5.54 4.36 -4.33
C PHE A 66 -5.36 5.37 -3.21
N PHE A 67 -4.82 4.88 -2.12
CA PHE A 67 -4.51 5.60 -0.90
C PHE A 67 -3.08 5.27 -0.48
N SER A 68 -2.34 6.23 0.04
CA SER A 68 -0.97 5.99 0.47
C SER A 68 -0.72 6.32 1.93
N LEU A 69 0.09 5.49 2.58
CA LEU A 69 0.65 5.70 3.90
C LEU A 69 2.16 5.88 3.77
N THR A 70 2.66 7.04 4.21
CA THR A 70 4.09 7.38 4.11
C THR A 70 4.61 8.01 5.39
N GLY A 71 5.92 8.12 5.50
CA GLY A 71 6.62 8.88 6.53
C GLY A 71 7.72 9.75 5.92
N PHE A 72 8.79 9.96 6.66
CA PHE A 72 9.99 10.68 6.24
C PHE A 72 9.67 12.11 5.76
N LYS A 73 10.04 12.44 4.55
CA LYS A 73 9.79 13.78 3.99
C LYS A 73 8.32 13.94 3.61
N LYS A 74 7.70 15.04 4.03
CA LYS A 74 6.29 15.32 3.72
C LYS A 74 6.01 15.40 2.22
N ASN A 75 6.98 15.89 1.46
CA ASN A 75 6.93 16.03 0.00
C ASN A 75 7.62 14.87 -0.74
N ASN A 76 7.60 13.66 -0.16
CA ASN A 76 8.11 12.48 -0.85
C ASN A 76 7.33 12.19 -2.14
N SER A 77 7.94 11.42 -3.03
CA SER A 77 7.42 11.16 -4.37
C SER A 77 6.05 10.49 -4.38
N LEU A 78 5.80 9.53 -3.48
CA LEU A 78 4.50 8.86 -3.38
C LEU A 78 3.41 9.82 -2.90
N ASN A 79 3.70 10.68 -1.94
CA ASN A 79 2.77 11.72 -1.48
C ASN A 79 2.39 12.71 -2.59
N ASN A 80 3.35 13.06 -3.45
CA ASN A 80 3.10 13.97 -4.57
C ASN A 80 2.20 13.35 -5.65
N ILE A 81 2.25 12.03 -5.82
CA ILE A 81 1.40 11.29 -6.76
C ILE A 81 -0.01 11.08 -6.19
N SER A 82 -0.12 10.88 -4.86
CA SER A 82 -1.34 10.44 -4.18
C SER A 82 -2.29 11.59 -3.87
N LYS A 83 -3.55 11.45 -4.30
CA LYS A 83 -4.63 12.36 -3.90
C LYS A 83 -5.04 12.12 -2.45
N ASN A 84 -5.27 10.85 -2.10
CA ASN A 84 -5.63 10.44 -0.74
C ASN A 84 -4.40 9.83 -0.06
N LYS A 85 -4.00 10.40 1.08
CA LYS A 85 -2.78 10.02 1.77
C LYS A 85 -2.81 10.34 3.25
N ILE A 86 -2.08 9.55 4.03
CA ILE A 86 -1.66 9.92 5.39
C ILE A 86 -0.14 9.93 5.43
N TRP A 87 0.41 11.00 5.97
CA TRP A 87 1.84 11.15 6.19
C TRP A 87 2.14 11.17 7.69
N ILE A 88 3.10 10.37 8.11
CA ILE A 88 3.57 10.29 9.48
C ILE A 88 4.84 11.14 9.61
N ASN A 89 4.81 12.13 10.50
CA ASN A 89 5.96 13.00 10.76
C ASN A 89 7.04 12.26 11.58
N SER A 90 7.73 11.35 10.93
CA SER A 90 8.86 10.61 11.50
C SER A 90 9.77 10.13 10.39
N SER A 91 11.09 10.15 10.65
CA SER A 91 12.12 9.56 9.79
C SER A 91 12.63 8.20 10.30
N SER A 92 11.98 7.64 11.31
CA SER A 92 12.30 6.31 11.84
C SER A 92 11.42 5.25 11.17
N TYR A 93 12.02 4.27 10.50
CA TYR A 93 11.32 3.16 9.88
C TYR A 93 10.36 2.47 10.87
N ASN A 94 10.88 2.04 12.03
CA ASN A 94 10.08 1.33 13.02
C ASN A 94 8.84 2.12 13.46
N LYS A 95 9.00 3.43 13.74
CA LYS A 95 7.88 4.27 14.16
C LYS A 95 6.83 4.40 13.05
N VAL A 96 7.26 4.65 11.82
CA VAL A 96 6.37 4.80 10.67
C VAL A 96 5.62 3.51 10.40
N GLU A 97 6.31 2.36 10.40
CA GLU A 97 5.71 1.06 10.11
C GLU A 97 4.72 0.61 11.20
N ILE A 98 5.04 0.85 12.49
CA ILE A 98 4.08 0.59 13.59
C ILE A 98 2.81 1.42 13.42
N VAL A 99 2.94 2.71 13.08
CA VAL A 99 1.78 3.57 12.86
C VAL A 99 1.00 3.13 11.62
N HIS A 100 1.67 2.72 10.52
CA HIS A 100 1.00 2.15 9.35
C HIS A 100 0.17 0.93 9.72
N PHE A 101 0.75 0.00 10.49
CA PHE A 101 0.04 -1.19 10.97
C PHE A 101 -1.19 -0.82 11.82
N THR A 102 -1.01 0.11 12.77
CA THR A 102 -2.10 0.60 13.62
C THR A 102 -3.24 1.21 12.80
N LEU A 103 -2.91 2.03 11.80
CA LEU A 103 -3.91 2.64 10.92
C LEU A 103 -4.68 1.58 10.11
N LEU A 104 -4.00 0.53 9.62
CA LEU A 104 -4.68 -0.57 8.95
C LEU A 104 -5.63 -1.32 9.88
N ALA A 105 -5.23 -1.56 11.14
CA ALA A 105 -6.12 -2.16 12.15
C ALA A 105 -7.36 -1.29 12.41
N ILE A 106 -7.18 0.02 12.58
CA ILE A 106 -8.30 0.97 12.74
C ILE A 106 -9.25 0.94 11.54
N ILE A 107 -8.73 0.89 10.32
CA ILE A 107 -9.55 0.77 9.11
C ILE A 107 -10.38 -0.51 9.14
N VAL A 108 -9.77 -1.64 9.51
CA VAL A 108 -10.48 -2.92 9.64
C VAL A 108 -11.58 -2.84 10.70
N ASP A 109 -11.27 -2.33 11.90
CA ASP A 109 -12.24 -2.17 12.97
C ASP A 109 -13.41 -1.26 12.58
N THR A 110 -13.12 -0.17 11.87
CA THR A 110 -14.13 0.75 11.35
C THR A 110 -15.07 0.06 10.35
N ILE A 111 -14.51 -0.77 9.47
CA ILE A 111 -15.30 -1.52 8.47
C ILE A 111 -16.17 -2.58 9.12
N ILE A 112 -15.64 -3.26 10.15
CA ILE A 112 -16.37 -4.30 10.90
C ILE A 112 -17.40 -3.68 11.85
N GLY A 113 -17.19 -2.43 12.27
CA GLY A 113 -18.03 -1.72 13.25
C GLY A 113 -17.84 -2.23 14.69
N LYS A 114 -16.72 -2.89 14.99
CA LYS A 114 -16.36 -3.41 16.32
C LYS A 114 -14.89 -3.11 16.60
N THR A 115 -14.61 -2.55 17.76
CA THR A 115 -13.25 -2.23 18.22
C THR A 115 -12.72 -3.17 19.31
N ASN A 116 -13.59 -4.02 19.87
CA ASN A 116 -13.23 -4.94 20.95
C ASN A 116 -13.52 -6.38 20.55
N TYR A 117 -12.47 -7.16 20.40
CA TYR A 117 -12.53 -8.60 20.27
C TYR A 117 -12.37 -9.20 21.66
N LYS A 118 -13.48 -9.68 22.28
CA LYS A 118 -13.38 -10.48 23.49
C LYS A 118 -12.99 -11.90 23.08
N SER A 119 -11.88 -12.42 23.63
CA SER A 119 -11.65 -13.86 23.59
C SER A 119 -12.66 -14.53 24.54
N ASN A 120 -13.36 -15.52 24.07
CA ASN A 120 -14.20 -16.38 24.91
C ASN A 120 -13.30 -17.45 25.59
N LEU A 121 -12.23 -16.99 26.29
CA LEU A 121 -11.42 -17.84 27.16
C LEU A 121 -12.06 -17.91 28.54
#